data_00826b4ae440cc1e4cabe896b54039d8
#
_entry.id   00826b4ae440cc1e4cabe896b54039d8
#
_cell.length_a   1.000
_cell.length_b   1.000
_cell.length_c   1.000
_cell.angle_alpha   90.00
_cell.angle_beta   90.00
_cell.angle_gamma   90.00
#
_symmetry.space_group_name_H-M   'P 1'
#
loop_
_entity.id
_entity.type
_entity.pdbx_description
1 polymer ?
#
loop_
_entity_poly.entity_id
_entity_poly.type
_entity_poly.pdbx_seq_one_letter_code
_entity_poly.pdbx_strand_id
1 'polypeptide(L)'
;MEQTLKIYFTSDVHGYFYPTTYGDLKRKDLGLFSFARDFKKDENTLVIDGGDILQGSAFAYYCRQKSGSPQAIADIMNDCGYDYYTLGNHDFNYGMDYQNAYIEAHHGACVCQNVVDEAGRACHPYVIHTLGNGLRVGICITDPFEAAKEALLHLKKEVDITLCIYHGGFECDLKTGERLQKTTENVGYRICKELDFDILLTGHQHMSVDGQY
;
A
#
# COMPACT_ATOMS: atom_id res chain seq x y z
N MET A 1 23.51 15.58 12.27
CA MET A 1 23.72 14.12 12.09
C MET A 1 22.81 13.70 10.95
N GLU A 2 23.29 12.91 10.06
CA GLU A 2 22.48 12.34 8.98
C GLU A 2 21.44 11.37 9.58
N GLN A 3 20.16 11.56 9.23
CA GLN A 3 19.08 10.69 9.66
C GLN A 3 18.61 9.88 8.45
N THR A 4 18.33 8.60 8.65
CA THR A 4 17.95 7.68 7.58
C THR A 4 16.55 7.15 7.83
N LEU A 5 15.71 7.15 6.81
CA LEU A 5 14.47 6.38 6.71
C LEU A 5 14.66 5.31 5.65
N LYS A 6 14.39 4.06 5.99
CA LYS A 6 14.34 2.94 5.05
C LYS A 6 12.88 2.50 4.85
N ILE A 7 12.49 2.30 3.61
CA ILE A 7 11.15 1.82 3.26
C ILE A 7 11.27 0.55 2.41
N TYR A 8 10.59 -0.51 2.83
CA TYR A 8 10.25 -1.63 1.97
C TYR A 8 8.79 -1.47 1.56
N PHE A 9 8.55 -1.47 0.27
CA PHE A 9 7.22 -1.27 -0.29
C PHE A 9 6.85 -2.41 -1.24
N THR A 10 5.65 -2.95 -1.04
CA THR A 10 5.01 -3.88 -1.97
C THR A 10 3.65 -3.35 -2.36
N SER A 11 3.15 -3.73 -3.51
CA SER A 11 1.80 -3.46 -3.97
C SER A 11 1.38 -4.54 -4.96
N ASP A 12 0.07 -4.76 -5.10
CA ASP A 12 -0.50 -5.64 -6.12
C ASP A 12 0.06 -7.08 -6.06
N VAL A 13 0.29 -7.58 -4.85
CA VAL A 13 0.78 -8.95 -4.62
C VAL A 13 -0.26 -9.99 -4.98
N HIS A 14 -1.56 -9.65 -4.91
CA HIS A 14 -2.68 -10.49 -5.32
C HIS A 14 -2.66 -11.92 -4.72
N GLY A 15 -2.10 -12.07 -3.51
CA GLY A 15 -1.95 -13.35 -2.83
C GLY A 15 -0.90 -14.28 -3.46
N TYR A 16 -0.02 -13.80 -4.33
CA TYR A 16 1.13 -14.54 -4.85
C TYR A 16 2.29 -14.52 -3.86
N PHE A 17 2.26 -15.41 -2.89
CA PHE A 17 3.26 -15.45 -1.81
C PHE A 17 4.47 -16.32 -2.14
N TYR A 18 4.24 -17.48 -2.77
CA TYR A 18 5.26 -18.51 -2.94
C TYR A 18 6.18 -18.24 -4.14
N PRO A 19 7.47 -18.61 -4.04
CA PRO A 19 8.47 -18.42 -5.10
C PRO A 19 8.36 -19.52 -6.19
N THR A 20 7.14 -19.90 -6.55
CA THR A 20 6.84 -20.93 -7.55
C THR A 20 5.64 -20.53 -8.37
N THR A 21 5.53 -21.08 -9.58
CA THR A 21 4.27 -21.02 -10.33
C THR A 21 3.40 -22.23 -9.98
N TYR A 22 2.10 -22.14 -10.19
CA TYR A 22 1.21 -23.29 -10.02
C TYR A 22 1.44 -24.41 -11.05
N GLY A 23 2.18 -24.11 -12.15
CA GLY A 23 2.47 -25.07 -13.23
C GLY A 23 3.72 -25.89 -13.01
N ASP A 24 4.63 -25.46 -12.15
CA ASP A 24 5.81 -26.22 -11.76
C ASP A 24 6.22 -25.88 -10.31
N LEU A 25 6.92 -26.83 -9.67
CA LEU A 25 7.41 -26.66 -8.30
C LEU A 25 8.83 -26.11 -8.22
N LYS A 26 9.40 -25.64 -9.33
CA LYS A 26 10.74 -25.05 -9.33
C LYS A 26 10.70 -23.68 -8.69
N ARG A 27 11.66 -23.43 -7.80
CA ARG A 27 11.84 -22.12 -7.19
C ARG A 27 12.22 -21.08 -8.26
N LYS A 28 11.58 -19.92 -8.20
CA LYS A 28 11.78 -18.78 -9.09
C LYS A 28 11.87 -17.51 -8.25
N ASP A 29 12.45 -16.45 -8.81
CA ASP A 29 12.45 -15.12 -8.17
C ASP A 29 11.11 -14.42 -8.45
N LEU A 30 10.08 -14.90 -7.77
CA LEU A 30 8.73 -14.36 -7.82
C LEU A 30 8.01 -14.64 -6.49
N GLY A 31 6.87 -13.97 -6.30
CA GLY A 31 6.08 -14.07 -5.08
C GLY A 31 6.68 -13.29 -3.90
N LEU A 32 5.82 -12.93 -2.96
CA LEU A 32 6.20 -12.10 -1.83
C LEU A 32 7.37 -12.66 -1.01
N PHE A 33 7.41 -13.98 -0.79
CA PHE A 33 8.47 -14.60 0.02
C PHE A 33 9.87 -14.48 -0.59
N SER A 34 9.99 -14.34 -1.92
CA SER A 34 11.30 -14.07 -2.54
C SER A 34 11.82 -12.69 -2.20
N PHE A 35 10.94 -11.73 -1.96
CA PHE A 35 11.25 -10.35 -1.63
C PHE A 35 11.34 -10.12 -0.12
N ALA A 36 10.32 -10.58 0.64
CA ALA A 36 10.22 -10.34 2.08
C ALA A 36 11.36 -10.96 2.90
N ARG A 37 12.02 -12.03 2.42
CA ARG A 37 13.20 -12.62 3.06
C ARG A 37 14.36 -11.62 3.22
N ASP A 38 14.38 -10.57 2.39
CA ASP A 38 15.43 -9.56 2.37
C ASP A 38 15.07 -8.32 3.20
N PHE A 39 13.90 -8.30 3.84
CA PHE A 39 13.51 -7.24 4.75
C PHE A 39 14.41 -7.25 5.99
N LYS A 40 15.23 -6.21 6.10
CA LYS A 40 16.10 -5.97 7.26
C LYS A 40 15.49 -4.82 8.05
N LYS A 41 14.50 -5.16 8.87
CA LYS A 41 13.76 -4.21 9.68
C LYS A 41 14.58 -3.81 10.90
N ASP A 42 14.71 -2.52 11.10
CA ASP A 42 15.27 -1.87 12.28
C ASP A 42 14.33 -0.73 12.72
N GLU A 43 14.69 0.01 13.76
CA GLU A 43 13.90 1.11 14.31
C GLU A 43 13.70 2.31 13.36
N ASN A 44 14.43 2.34 12.24
CA ASN A 44 14.33 3.39 11.21
C ASN A 44 13.76 2.83 9.89
N THR A 45 13.12 1.67 9.94
CA THR A 45 12.59 0.97 8.77
C THR A 45 11.07 0.88 8.85
N LEU A 46 10.40 1.22 7.76
CA LEU A 46 8.97 0.98 7.53
C LEU A 46 8.79 -0.11 6.47
N VAL A 47 7.85 -1.02 6.73
CA VAL A 47 7.40 -2.02 5.75
C VAL A 47 5.94 -1.72 5.44
N ILE A 48 5.65 -1.44 4.17
CA ILE A 48 4.37 -0.88 3.73
C ILE A 48 3.81 -1.69 2.56
N ASP A 49 2.51 -1.97 2.59
CA ASP A 49 1.78 -2.58 1.48
C ASP A 49 0.81 -1.59 0.82
N GLY A 50 0.84 -1.54 -0.50
CA GLY A 50 0.04 -0.65 -1.35
C GLY A 50 -1.34 -1.17 -1.71
N GLY A 51 -1.76 -2.34 -1.18
CA GLY A 51 -3.08 -2.93 -1.45
C GLY A 51 -3.10 -3.96 -2.58
N ASP A 52 -4.28 -4.47 -2.86
CA ASP A 52 -4.55 -5.58 -3.79
C ASP A 52 -3.86 -6.88 -3.37
N ILE A 53 -4.18 -7.34 -2.15
CA ILE A 53 -3.63 -8.55 -1.56
C ILE A 53 -4.62 -9.72 -1.54
N LEU A 54 -5.93 -9.46 -1.39
CA LEU A 54 -6.91 -10.49 -1.04
C LEU A 54 -7.39 -11.33 -2.22
N GLN A 55 -7.21 -10.88 -3.48
CA GLN A 55 -7.76 -11.54 -4.65
C GLN A 55 -6.74 -11.58 -5.80
N GLY A 56 -6.69 -12.71 -6.54
CA GLY A 56 -5.89 -12.87 -7.77
C GLY A 56 -5.25 -14.25 -7.87
N SER A 57 -4.57 -14.74 -6.83
CA SER A 57 -3.91 -16.05 -6.85
C SER A 57 -4.85 -17.21 -6.56
N ALA A 58 -4.42 -18.42 -6.91
CA ALA A 58 -5.13 -19.64 -6.53
C ALA A 58 -5.15 -19.84 -5.00
N PHE A 59 -4.13 -19.37 -4.28
CA PHE A 59 -4.10 -19.43 -2.82
C PHE A 59 -5.16 -18.50 -2.22
N ALA A 60 -5.23 -17.23 -2.66
CA ALA A 60 -6.24 -16.29 -2.21
C ALA A 60 -7.66 -16.80 -2.51
N TYR A 61 -7.87 -17.35 -3.70
CA TYR A 61 -9.13 -18.00 -4.07
C TYR A 61 -9.47 -19.18 -3.15
N TYR A 62 -8.49 -20.03 -2.83
CA TYR A 62 -8.66 -21.15 -1.90
C TYR A 62 -9.08 -20.65 -0.50
N CYS A 63 -8.40 -19.63 0.04
CA CYS A 63 -8.75 -19.03 1.32
C CYS A 63 -10.21 -18.58 1.33
N ARG A 64 -10.66 -17.91 0.28
CA ARG A 64 -12.06 -17.46 0.17
C ARG A 64 -13.05 -18.59 0.04
N GLN A 65 -12.77 -19.58 -0.83
CA GLN A 65 -13.76 -20.62 -1.21
C GLN A 65 -13.81 -21.80 -0.23
N LYS A 66 -12.69 -22.14 0.42
CA LYS A 66 -12.58 -23.33 1.26
C LYS A 66 -12.54 -23.00 2.75
N SER A 67 -11.74 -22.02 3.17
CA SER A 67 -11.72 -21.60 4.57
C SER A 67 -12.78 -20.57 4.90
N GLY A 68 -13.22 -19.78 3.93
CA GLY A 68 -14.14 -18.68 4.12
C GLY A 68 -13.54 -17.50 4.92
N SER A 69 -12.22 -17.54 5.18
CA SER A 69 -11.53 -16.59 6.05
C SER A 69 -10.22 -16.10 5.40
N PRO A 70 -9.86 -14.81 5.51
CA PRO A 70 -8.60 -14.25 5.08
C PRO A 70 -7.46 -14.49 6.09
N GLN A 71 -7.70 -15.18 7.20
CA GLN A 71 -6.74 -15.33 8.31
C GLN A 71 -5.35 -15.75 7.83
N ALA A 72 -5.25 -16.77 6.97
CA ALA A 72 -3.96 -17.24 6.47
C ALA A 72 -3.20 -16.18 5.65
N ILE A 73 -3.92 -15.29 4.97
CA ILE A 73 -3.32 -14.15 4.26
C ILE A 73 -2.81 -13.13 5.28
N ALA A 74 -3.63 -12.78 6.27
CA ALA A 74 -3.23 -11.87 7.33
C ALA A 74 -2.03 -12.40 8.12
N ASP A 75 -1.99 -13.70 8.46
CA ASP A 75 -0.87 -14.32 9.16
C ASP A 75 0.44 -14.19 8.36
N ILE A 76 0.40 -14.39 7.04
CA ILE A 76 1.57 -14.21 6.17
C ILE A 76 2.05 -12.75 6.20
N MET A 77 1.15 -11.78 6.10
CA MET A 77 1.50 -10.37 6.12
C MET A 77 2.06 -9.97 7.50
N ASN A 78 1.49 -10.49 8.57
CA ASN A 78 1.98 -10.30 9.94
C ASN A 78 3.40 -10.86 10.13
N ASP A 79 3.66 -12.08 9.62
CA ASP A 79 4.99 -12.71 9.67
C ASP A 79 6.03 -11.96 8.83
N CYS A 80 5.62 -11.31 7.74
CA CYS A 80 6.47 -10.42 6.94
C CYS A 80 6.73 -9.06 7.63
N GLY A 81 5.99 -8.73 8.69
CA GLY A 81 6.24 -7.57 9.54
C GLY A 81 5.81 -6.24 8.95
N TYR A 82 4.72 -6.20 8.20
CA TYR A 82 4.15 -4.95 7.68
C TYR A 82 3.66 -4.04 8.81
N ASP A 83 4.03 -2.75 8.74
CA ASP A 83 3.63 -1.72 9.69
C ASP A 83 2.33 -1.05 9.28
N TYR A 84 2.23 -0.77 7.99
CA TYR A 84 1.11 -0.04 7.39
C TYR A 84 0.70 -0.69 6.08
N TYR A 85 -0.58 -0.58 5.77
CA TYR A 85 -1.11 -1.02 4.49
C TYR A 85 -2.33 -0.19 4.09
N THR A 86 -2.64 -0.24 2.80
CA THR A 86 -3.92 0.26 2.27
C THR A 86 -4.74 -0.87 1.68
N LEU A 87 -5.92 -0.52 1.20
CA LEU A 87 -6.80 -1.40 0.44
C LEU A 87 -6.76 -0.97 -1.04
N GLY A 88 -6.62 -1.94 -1.92
CA GLY A 88 -6.80 -1.73 -3.35
C GLY A 88 -8.20 -2.14 -3.81
N ASN A 89 -8.51 -1.96 -5.08
CA ASN A 89 -9.83 -2.24 -5.62
C ASN A 89 -10.19 -3.73 -5.59
N HIS A 90 -9.22 -4.63 -5.70
CA HIS A 90 -9.45 -6.06 -5.63
C HIS A 90 -9.67 -6.59 -4.21
N ASP A 91 -9.33 -5.82 -3.17
CA ASP A 91 -9.57 -6.22 -1.79
C ASP A 91 -11.06 -6.20 -1.41
N PHE A 92 -11.89 -5.56 -2.23
CA PHE A 92 -13.35 -5.53 -2.08
C PHE A 92 -14.09 -6.66 -2.82
N ASN A 93 -13.41 -7.40 -3.70
CA ASN A 93 -14.06 -8.37 -4.60
C ASN A 93 -14.73 -9.55 -3.89
N TYR A 94 -14.31 -9.85 -2.66
CA TYR A 94 -14.91 -10.91 -1.85
C TYR A 94 -15.90 -10.42 -0.79
N GLY A 95 -16.25 -9.13 -0.85
CA GLY A 95 -17.24 -8.47 0.01
C GLY A 95 -16.66 -7.93 1.30
N MET A 96 -17.42 -7.01 1.91
CA MET A 96 -16.98 -6.24 3.08
C MET A 96 -16.68 -7.10 4.31
N ASP A 97 -17.45 -8.18 4.54
CA ASP A 97 -17.21 -9.06 5.69
C ASP A 97 -15.85 -9.73 5.63
N TYR A 98 -15.43 -10.15 4.43
CA TYR A 98 -14.14 -10.78 4.21
C TYR A 98 -12.98 -9.79 4.37
N GLN A 99 -13.16 -8.59 3.83
CA GLN A 99 -12.22 -7.49 3.98
C GLN A 99 -12.08 -7.04 5.44
N ASN A 100 -13.20 -6.85 6.16
CA ASN A 100 -13.19 -6.48 7.57
C ASN A 100 -12.49 -7.53 8.42
N ALA A 101 -12.73 -8.82 8.15
CA ALA A 101 -12.03 -9.91 8.83
C ALA A 101 -10.50 -9.87 8.58
N TYR A 102 -10.06 -9.44 7.39
CA TYR A 102 -8.64 -9.21 7.11
C TYR A 102 -8.08 -8.04 7.93
N ILE A 103 -8.78 -6.91 7.96
CA ILE A 103 -8.36 -5.74 8.74
C ILE A 103 -8.24 -6.08 10.22
N GLU A 104 -9.20 -6.83 10.77
CA GLU A 104 -9.18 -7.27 12.17
C GLU A 104 -8.04 -8.23 12.50
N ALA A 105 -7.65 -9.09 11.54
CA ALA A 105 -6.60 -10.09 11.72
C ALA A 105 -5.19 -9.53 11.45
N HIS A 106 -5.06 -8.43 10.73
CA HIS A 106 -3.78 -7.83 10.37
C HIS A 106 -3.22 -6.98 11.52
N HIS A 107 -1.95 -7.15 11.89
CA HIS A 107 -1.30 -6.43 12.99
C HIS A 107 -0.86 -5.01 12.60
N GLY A 108 -0.54 -4.77 11.34
CA GLY A 108 -0.24 -3.43 10.82
C GLY A 108 -1.48 -2.54 10.79
N ALA A 109 -1.30 -1.24 10.75
CA ALA A 109 -2.41 -0.31 10.68
C ALA A 109 -2.90 -0.11 9.24
N CYS A 110 -4.21 -0.28 9.02
CA CYS A 110 -4.86 0.10 7.78
C CYS A 110 -4.97 1.63 7.72
N VAL A 111 -4.27 2.25 6.79
CA VAL A 111 -4.37 3.69 6.55
C VAL A 111 -5.16 3.90 5.26
N CYS A 112 -6.39 4.41 5.38
CA CYS A 112 -7.29 4.58 4.23
C CYS A 112 -8.33 5.65 4.54
N GLN A 113 -8.25 6.80 3.89
CA GLN A 113 -9.12 7.94 4.17
C GLN A 113 -10.46 7.86 3.41
N ASN A 114 -10.47 7.24 2.26
CA ASN A 114 -11.62 7.19 1.35
C ASN A 114 -12.52 5.96 1.54
N VAL A 115 -12.09 4.98 2.32
CA VAL A 115 -12.92 3.84 2.72
C VAL A 115 -13.50 4.11 4.11
N VAL A 116 -14.80 4.25 4.15
CA VAL A 116 -15.54 4.56 5.38
C VAL A 116 -16.57 3.47 5.67
N ASP A 117 -16.82 3.23 6.94
CA ASP A 117 -17.90 2.35 7.38
C ASP A 117 -19.29 3.01 7.20
N GLU A 118 -20.35 2.31 7.53
CA GLU A 118 -21.73 2.82 7.45
C GLU A 118 -21.97 4.07 8.31
N ALA A 119 -21.12 4.31 9.31
CA ALA A 119 -21.17 5.50 10.16
C ALA A 119 -20.29 6.65 9.64
N GLY A 120 -19.64 6.48 8.46
CA GLY A 120 -18.78 7.47 7.84
C GLY A 120 -17.39 7.57 8.48
N ARG A 121 -16.93 6.54 9.23
CA ARG A 121 -15.62 6.52 9.86
C ARG A 121 -14.61 5.87 8.92
N ALA A 122 -13.54 6.58 8.59
CA ALA A 122 -12.39 6.02 7.88
C ALA A 122 -11.62 5.04 8.79
N CYS A 123 -10.80 4.15 8.20
CA CYS A 123 -9.81 3.37 8.94
C CYS A 123 -8.90 4.36 9.70
N HIS A 124 -7.72 4.64 9.26
CA HIS A 124 -6.92 5.76 9.74
C HIS A 124 -6.74 6.74 8.56
N PRO A 125 -7.24 7.98 8.63
CA PRO A 125 -7.11 8.92 7.50
C PRO A 125 -5.64 9.27 7.23
N TYR A 126 -4.83 9.33 8.28
CA TYR A 126 -3.38 9.42 8.25
C TYR A 126 -2.81 8.94 9.59
N VAL A 127 -1.53 8.67 9.62
CA VAL A 127 -0.78 8.34 10.85
C VAL A 127 0.52 9.13 10.91
N ILE A 128 1.02 9.37 12.11
CA ILE A 128 2.35 9.93 12.33
C ILE A 128 3.18 8.88 13.04
N HIS A 129 4.23 8.42 12.36
CA HIS A 129 5.20 7.46 12.88
C HIS A 129 6.48 8.17 13.30
N THR A 130 6.96 7.90 14.51
CA THR A 130 8.26 8.40 14.96
C THR A 130 9.27 7.27 14.91
N LEU A 131 10.31 7.43 14.09
CA LEU A 131 11.40 6.47 13.95
C LEU A 131 12.32 6.50 15.18
N GLY A 132 13.15 5.46 15.37
CA GLY A 132 14.12 5.39 16.46
C GLY A 132 15.14 6.54 16.47
N ASN A 133 15.47 7.09 15.31
CA ASN A 133 16.34 8.27 15.16
C ASN A 133 15.62 9.60 15.41
N GLY A 134 14.35 9.59 15.75
CA GLY A 134 13.53 10.76 16.08
C GLY A 134 12.83 11.42 14.90
N LEU A 135 13.07 10.98 13.64
CA LEU A 135 12.31 11.48 12.48
C LEU A 135 10.81 11.15 12.61
N ARG A 136 9.99 12.15 12.36
CA ARG A 136 8.53 12.00 12.32
C ARG A 136 8.06 11.89 10.87
N VAL A 137 7.47 10.76 10.52
CA VAL A 137 6.96 10.44 9.17
C VAL A 137 5.45 10.49 9.19
N GLY A 138 4.86 11.38 8.41
CA GLY A 138 3.42 11.46 8.21
C GLY A 138 3.03 10.58 7.01
N ILE A 139 2.18 9.60 7.24
CA ILE A 139 1.73 8.64 6.23
C ILE A 139 0.25 8.86 5.99
N CYS A 140 -0.13 9.16 4.77
CA CYS A 140 -1.54 9.19 4.35
C CYS A 140 -1.76 8.30 3.14
N ILE A 141 -2.98 7.84 3.00
CA ILE A 141 -3.42 7.06 1.85
C ILE A 141 -4.70 7.69 1.35
N THR A 142 -4.74 7.99 0.08
CA THR A 142 -5.83 8.75 -0.47
C THR A 142 -6.21 8.33 -1.89
N ASP A 143 -7.48 8.34 -2.13
CA ASP A 143 -8.19 8.54 -3.35
C ASP A 143 -9.50 9.23 -2.93
N PRO A 144 -9.87 10.38 -3.35
CA PRO A 144 -9.36 11.19 -4.46
C PRO A 144 -8.34 12.28 -4.03
N PHE A 145 -7.83 13.04 -5.00
CA PHE A 145 -6.86 14.12 -4.87
C PHE A 145 -7.14 15.11 -3.71
N GLU A 146 -8.39 15.47 -3.47
CA GLU A 146 -8.74 16.43 -2.42
C GLU A 146 -8.47 15.89 -1.00
N ALA A 147 -8.64 14.58 -0.80
CA ALA A 147 -8.31 13.94 0.47
C ALA A 147 -6.78 13.94 0.73
N ALA A 148 -5.96 13.69 -0.32
CA ALA A 148 -4.51 13.83 -0.25
C ALA A 148 -4.09 15.23 0.18
N LYS A 149 -4.70 16.24 -0.43
CA LYS A 149 -4.44 17.64 -0.13
C LYS A 149 -4.80 18.02 1.30
N GLU A 150 -5.94 17.55 1.79
CA GLU A 150 -6.37 17.80 3.17
C GLU A 150 -5.41 17.15 4.17
N ALA A 151 -5.08 15.86 3.99
CA ALA A 151 -4.13 15.16 4.84
C ALA A 151 -2.76 15.86 4.87
N LEU A 152 -2.25 16.28 3.70
CA LEU A 152 -0.98 16.98 3.59
C LEU A 152 -0.96 18.30 4.37
N LEU A 153 -2.05 19.08 4.35
CA LEU A 153 -2.16 20.35 5.09
C LEU A 153 -2.04 20.16 6.61
N HIS A 154 -2.51 19.02 7.13
CA HIS A 154 -2.35 18.66 8.53
C HIS A 154 -0.94 18.15 8.82
N LEU A 155 -0.44 17.21 8.03
CA LEU A 155 0.85 16.54 8.25
C LEU A 155 2.03 17.49 8.18
N LYS A 156 2.10 18.40 7.22
CA LYS A 156 3.23 19.34 7.04
C LYS A 156 3.56 20.19 8.26
N LYS A 157 2.64 20.37 9.19
CA LYS A 157 2.85 21.16 10.41
C LYS A 157 3.45 20.33 11.55
N GLU A 158 3.43 19.01 11.42
CA GLU A 158 3.70 18.11 12.53
C GLU A 158 4.82 17.11 12.29
N VAL A 159 5.28 16.95 11.04
CA VAL A 159 6.21 15.89 10.66
C VAL A 159 7.41 16.42 9.90
N ASP A 160 8.48 15.63 9.86
CA ASP A 160 9.71 15.93 9.12
C ASP A 160 9.64 15.44 7.67
N ILE A 161 8.91 14.32 7.42
CA ILE A 161 8.74 13.70 6.11
C ILE A 161 7.26 13.37 5.90
N THR A 162 6.75 13.73 4.73
CA THR A 162 5.39 13.39 4.28
C THR A 162 5.43 12.28 3.24
N LEU A 163 4.70 11.19 3.49
CA LEU A 163 4.60 10.03 2.61
C LEU A 163 3.14 9.82 2.22
N CYS A 164 2.88 9.78 0.92
CA CYS A 164 1.59 9.42 0.36
C CYS A 164 1.67 8.01 -0.23
N ILE A 165 0.75 7.14 0.17
CA ILE A 165 0.51 5.85 -0.49
C ILE A 165 -0.78 6.02 -1.29
N TYR A 166 -0.71 5.72 -2.58
CA TYR A 166 -1.82 5.86 -3.49
C TYR A 166 -2.02 4.56 -4.28
N HIS A 167 -3.10 3.82 -3.97
CA HIS A 167 -3.47 2.66 -4.78
C HIS A 167 -4.14 3.13 -6.06
N GLY A 168 -3.33 3.59 -6.99
CA GLY A 168 -3.68 4.13 -8.29
C GLY A 168 -2.41 4.44 -9.08
N GLY A 169 -2.59 4.72 -10.36
CA GLY A 169 -1.48 4.93 -11.29
C GLY A 169 -1.35 6.38 -11.74
N PHE A 170 -0.56 6.54 -12.78
CA PHE A 170 -0.31 7.82 -13.42
C PHE A 170 -1.18 7.99 -14.66
N GLU A 171 -1.88 9.11 -14.75
CA GLU A 171 -2.75 9.49 -15.86
C GLU A 171 -1.99 10.11 -17.04
N CYS A 172 -0.73 10.49 -16.82
CA CYS A 172 0.12 11.13 -17.81
C CYS A 172 1.44 10.37 -17.98
N ASP A 173 2.09 10.54 -19.12
CA ASP A 173 3.48 10.18 -19.32
C ASP A 173 4.36 11.02 -18.40
N LEU A 174 5.21 10.37 -17.60
CA LEU A 174 5.99 11.05 -16.55
C LEU A 174 7.11 11.94 -17.11
N LYS A 175 7.55 11.72 -18.35
CA LYS A 175 8.62 12.50 -18.98
C LYS A 175 8.05 13.70 -19.73
N THR A 176 6.95 13.50 -20.45
CA THR A 176 6.38 14.52 -21.34
C THR A 176 5.25 15.30 -20.69
N GLY A 177 4.59 14.71 -19.68
CA GLY A 177 3.36 15.25 -19.09
C GLY A 177 2.13 15.08 -19.99
N GLU A 178 2.26 14.37 -21.10
CA GLU A 178 1.14 14.11 -21.99
C GLU A 178 0.13 13.17 -21.33
N ARG A 179 -1.15 13.54 -21.37
CA ARG A 179 -2.21 12.72 -20.79
C ARG A 179 -2.45 11.46 -21.61
N LEU A 180 -2.25 10.31 -20.97
CA LEU A 180 -2.42 9.00 -21.59
C LEU A 180 -3.83 8.42 -21.40
N GLN A 181 -4.53 8.83 -20.33
CA GLN A 181 -5.84 8.30 -19.96
C GLN A 181 -6.90 9.39 -19.97
N LYS A 182 -8.11 9.04 -20.46
CA LYS A 182 -9.26 9.94 -20.48
C LYS A 182 -10.14 9.85 -19.23
N THR A 183 -9.94 8.81 -18.42
CA THR A 183 -10.66 8.58 -17.17
C THR A 183 -10.08 9.41 -16.03
N THR A 184 -10.80 9.49 -14.93
CA THR A 184 -10.35 10.12 -13.67
C THR A 184 -9.89 9.11 -12.65
N GLU A 185 -9.71 7.85 -13.06
CA GLU A 185 -9.31 6.74 -12.20
C GLU A 185 -7.90 6.93 -11.62
N ASN A 186 -6.98 7.39 -12.46
CA ASN A 186 -5.60 7.62 -12.04
C ASN A 186 -5.31 9.12 -11.96
N VAL A 187 -4.67 9.54 -10.86
CA VAL A 187 -4.33 10.93 -10.57
C VAL A 187 -2.92 11.09 -9.96
N GLY A 188 -2.08 10.06 -10.09
CA GLY A 188 -0.73 10.06 -9.52
C GLY A 188 0.16 11.18 -10.04
N TYR A 189 0.08 11.48 -11.34
CA TYR A 189 0.82 12.60 -11.93
C TYR A 189 0.38 13.94 -11.35
N ARG A 190 -0.92 14.14 -11.18
CA ARG A 190 -1.48 15.34 -10.58
C ARG A 190 -1.04 15.48 -9.12
N ILE A 191 -1.04 14.38 -8.34
CA ILE A 191 -0.53 14.38 -6.97
C ILE A 191 0.93 14.86 -6.93
N CYS A 192 1.80 14.30 -7.78
CA CYS A 192 3.21 14.70 -7.87
C CYS A 192 3.40 16.17 -8.24
N LYS A 193 2.54 16.73 -9.10
CA LYS A 193 2.71 18.10 -9.62
C LYS A 193 2.09 19.18 -8.77
N GLU A 194 0.97 18.90 -8.11
CA GLU A 194 0.19 19.90 -7.39
C GLU A 194 0.32 19.77 -5.87
N LEU A 195 0.74 18.60 -5.36
CA LEU A 195 0.92 18.35 -3.94
C LEU A 195 2.40 18.11 -3.63
N ASP A 196 2.88 18.75 -2.59
CA ASP A 196 4.27 18.76 -2.19
C ASP A 196 4.50 17.70 -1.09
N PHE A 197 4.28 16.41 -1.45
CA PHE A 197 4.72 15.27 -0.67
C PHE A 197 6.20 14.99 -0.92
N ASP A 198 6.93 14.56 0.11
CA ASP A 198 8.33 14.17 -0.03
C ASP A 198 8.46 12.81 -0.74
N ILE A 199 7.51 11.89 -0.52
CA ILE A 199 7.50 10.55 -1.09
C ILE A 199 6.09 10.19 -1.55
N LEU A 200 5.97 9.67 -2.78
CA LEU A 200 4.76 9.05 -3.29
C LEU A 200 5.03 7.59 -3.66
N LEU A 201 4.28 6.67 -3.08
CA LEU A 201 4.27 5.24 -3.40
C LEU A 201 2.98 4.89 -4.13
N THR A 202 3.06 4.23 -5.27
CA THR A 202 1.91 3.93 -6.14
C THR A 202 1.79 2.44 -6.44
N GLY A 203 0.58 2.00 -6.80
CA GLY A 203 0.25 0.63 -7.19
C GLY A 203 -0.73 0.60 -8.37
N HIS A 204 -1.57 -0.45 -8.47
CA HIS A 204 -2.70 -0.60 -9.40
C HIS A 204 -2.34 -0.83 -10.87
N GLN A 205 -1.42 -0.08 -11.45
CA GLN A 205 -1.07 -0.21 -12.88
C GLN A 205 -0.08 -1.33 -13.19
N HIS A 206 0.41 -2.06 -12.17
CA HIS A 206 1.42 -3.11 -12.29
C HIS A 206 2.66 -2.66 -13.09
N MET A 207 3.05 -1.42 -12.90
CA MET A 207 4.22 -0.81 -13.54
C MET A 207 5.29 -0.48 -12.51
N SER A 208 6.55 -0.69 -12.88
CA SER A 208 7.67 -0.22 -12.07
C SER A 208 8.09 1.15 -12.58
N VAL A 209 8.01 2.15 -11.71
CA VAL A 209 8.43 3.52 -12.00
C VAL A 209 9.31 3.99 -10.85
N ASP A 210 10.48 4.51 -11.17
CA ASP A 210 11.36 5.19 -10.23
C ASP A 210 11.81 6.53 -10.81
N GLY A 211 11.94 7.54 -9.96
CA GLY A 211 12.41 8.85 -10.38
C GLY A 211 12.04 9.98 -9.42
N GLN A 212 12.57 11.15 -9.75
CA GLN A 212 12.16 12.43 -9.15
C GLN A 212 11.39 13.22 -10.22
N TYR A 213 10.19 13.67 -9.90
CA TYR A 213 9.28 14.36 -10.83
C TYR A 213 8.74 15.67 -10.26
#